data_0db41575de170400d2c3f491715083ef
#
_entry.id   0db41575de170400d2c3f491715083ef
#
_cell.length_a   1.000
_cell.length_b   1.000
_cell.length_c   1.000
_cell.angle_alpha   90.00
_cell.angle_beta   90.00
_cell.angle_gamma   90.00
#
_symmetry.space_group_name_H-M   'P 1'
#
loop_
_entity.id
_entity.type
_entity.pdbx_description
1 polymer ?
#
loop_
_entity_poly.entity_id
_entity_poly.type
_entity_poly.pdbx_seq_one_letter_code
_entity_poly.pdbx_strand_id
1 'polypeptide(L)'
;MKQYNAIDLFCGAGGLSYGFESAGFNILLGIDSDQKALEVFEKNHKGSKSICGDITQISYDNIKELIGEQKIDIIIGGPPCQGMSISGPRKFDDPRNKLYLSYIRLVEEIKPRAFVIENVPGLVSLFKGQIKDSIIEKFTAMGYSVKYQILCAADYGVPQNRKRVIFVGTRENVEFQYPEKNSTQVTCEMALSDLPPLVDELGTEVSDYATPALNSYQSLMRERSMNVYNHIAAAHSEKVKKIIALVPDGCNYKSLPEEYRNSRNFHVAWTRFASNKPAPTIDTGHRHHFH
;
A
#
# COMPACT_ATOMS: atom_id res chain seq x y z
N MET A 1 -1.55 -5.45 -28.12
CA MET A 1 -0.58 -6.09 -27.20
C MET A 1 -1.32 -7.19 -26.43
N LYS A 2 -0.67 -8.30 -26.10
CA LYS A 2 -1.29 -9.36 -25.29
C LYS A 2 -1.48 -8.81 -23.87
N GLN A 3 -2.72 -8.77 -23.39
CA GLN A 3 -3.03 -8.38 -22.02
C GLN A 3 -2.77 -9.58 -21.09
N TYR A 4 -2.05 -9.37 -19.99
CA TYR A 4 -1.80 -10.37 -18.98
C TYR A 4 -2.82 -10.26 -17.86
N ASN A 5 -3.29 -11.39 -17.35
CA ASN A 5 -4.27 -11.47 -16.29
C ASN A 5 -3.61 -11.62 -14.90
N ALA A 6 -4.11 -10.87 -13.95
CA ALA A 6 -3.68 -10.93 -12.56
C ALA A 6 -4.82 -11.27 -11.61
N ILE A 7 -4.49 -11.90 -10.49
CA ILE A 7 -5.35 -11.97 -9.29
C ILE A 7 -4.61 -11.37 -8.11
N ASP A 8 -5.35 -10.70 -7.23
CA ASP A 8 -4.80 -10.02 -6.04
C ASP A 8 -5.26 -10.71 -4.75
N LEU A 9 -4.33 -11.31 -4.05
CA LEU A 9 -4.57 -11.99 -2.78
C LEU A 9 -4.26 -11.02 -1.63
N PHE A 10 -5.21 -10.84 -0.71
CA PHE A 10 -5.17 -9.80 0.32
C PHE A 10 -5.29 -8.39 -0.28
N CYS A 11 -6.21 -8.22 -1.21
CA CYS A 11 -6.27 -7.03 -2.06
C CYS A 11 -6.67 -5.75 -1.31
N GLY A 12 -7.34 -5.87 -0.15
CA GLY A 12 -7.89 -4.71 0.54
C GLY A 12 -8.78 -3.88 -0.38
N ALA A 13 -8.55 -2.58 -0.45
CA ALA A 13 -9.24 -1.66 -1.35
C ALA A 13 -8.70 -1.63 -2.80
N GLY A 14 -7.72 -2.50 -3.13
CA GLY A 14 -7.21 -2.66 -4.49
C GLY A 14 -6.03 -1.75 -4.88
N GLY A 15 -5.29 -1.21 -3.93
CA GLY A 15 -4.18 -0.30 -4.26
C GLY A 15 -3.08 -0.94 -5.10
N LEU A 16 -2.72 -2.20 -4.83
CA LEU A 16 -1.75 -2.95 -5.63
C LEU A 16 -2.33 -3.27 -7.00
N SER A 17 -3.59 -3.75 -7.05
CA SER A 17 -4.34 -3.99 -8.28
C SER A 17 -4.39 -2.78 -9.19
N TYR A 18 -4.65 -1.59 -8.64
CA TYR A 18 -4.69 -0.34 -9.40
C TYR A 18 -3.35 -0.04 -10.11
N GLY A 19 -2.23 -0.29 -9.42
CA GLY A 19 -0.91 -0.15 -10.03
C GLY A 19 -0.70 -1.10 -11.21
N PHE A 20 -1.15 -2.35 -11.09
CA PHE A 20 -1.07 -3.33 -12.16
C PHE A 20 -2.00 -3.01 -13.33
N GLU A 21 -3.23 -2.55 -13.08
CA GLU A 21 -4.14 -2.07 -14.14
C GLU A 21 -3.55 -0.88 -14.90
N SER A 22 -2.95 0.06 -14.18
CA SER A 22 -2.27 1.22 -14.79
C SER A 22 -1.08 0.79 -15.66
N ALA A 23 -0.47 -0.35 -15.39
CA ALA A 23 0.58 -0.96 -16.20
C ALA A 23 0.04 -1.86 -17.33
N GLY A 24 -1.30 -1.93 -17.54
CA GLY A 24 -1.93 -2.66 -18.63
C GLY A 24 -2.29 -4.11 -18.30
N PHE A 25 -2.24 -4.54 -17.05
CA PHE A 25 -2.74 -5.85 -16.63
C PHE A 25 -4.26 -5.83 -16.50
N ASN A 26 -4.88 -6.99 -16.71
CA ASN A 26 -6.29 -7.21 -16.44
C ASN A 26 -6.43 -7.89 -15.07
N ILE A 27 -7.07 -7.24 -14.12
CA ILE A 27 -7.35 -7.81 -12.80
C ILE A 27 -8.62 -8.66 -12.89
N LEU A 28 -8.47 -9.98 -12.79
CA LEU A 28 -9.58 -10.91 -12.83
C LEU A 28 -10.34 -10.97 -11.51
N LEU A 29 -9.59 -10.95 -10.39
CA LEU A 29 -10.14 -11.27 -9.08
C LEU A 29 -9.32 -10.59 -7.96
N GLY A 30 -10.04 -10.03 -6.98
CA GLY A 30 -9.49 -9.64 -5.68
C GLY A 30 -10.04 -10.52 -4.57
N ILE A 31 -9.20 -10.92 -3.61
CA ILE A 31 -9.58 -11.73 -2.44
C ILE A 31 -9.17 -10.99 -1.19
N ASP A 32 -10.12 -10.78 -0.27
CA ASP A 32 -9.86 -10.23 1.06
C ASP A 32 -10.91 -10.74 2.07
N SER A 33 -10.60 -10.65 3.35
CA SER A 33 -11.54 -10.97 4.42
C SER A 33 -12.37 -9.77 4.89
N ASP A 34 -11.99 -8.55 4.51
CA ASP A 34 -12.69 -7.31 4.88
C ASP A 34 -13.70 -6.91 3.79
N GLN A 35 -14.98 -7.12 4.06
CA GLN A 35 -16.08 -6.78 3.17
C GLN A 35 -16.09 -5.29 2.80
N LYS A 36 -15.77 -4.38 3.73
CA LYS A 36 -15.76 -2.94 3.46
C LYS A 36 -14.63 -2.53 2.52
N ALA A 37 -13.49 -3.17 2.65
CA ALA A 37 -12.38 -2.97 1.73
C ALA A 37 -12.74 -3.47 0.32
N LEU A 38 -13.39 -4.64 0.22
CA LEU A 38 -13.84 -5.18 -1.06
C LEU A 38 -14.91 -4.33 -1.73
N GLU A 39 -15.81 -3.69 -1.00
CA GLU A 39 -16.77 -2.72 -1.57
C GLU A 39 -16.06 -1.55 -2.27
N VAL A 40 -14.91 -1.14 -1.77
CA VAL A 40 -14.06 -0.11 -2.40
C VAL A 40 -13.34 -0.70 -3.61
N PHE A 41 -12.81 -1.93 -3.48
CA PHE A 41 -12.19 -2.65 -4.59
C PHE A 41 -13.14 -2.76 -5.78
N GLU A 42 -14.36 -3.24 -5.58
CA GLU A 42 -15.37 -3.42 -6.63
C GLU A 42 -15.76 -2.11 -7.34
N LYS A 43 -15.79 -1.00 -6.59
CA LYS A 43 -16.06 0.32 -7.17
C LYS A 43 -14.94 0.81 -8.07
N ASN A 44 -13.69 0.51 -7.72
CA ASN A 44 -12.51 0.98 -8.44
C ASN A 44 -12.08 0.05 -9.58
N HIS A 45 -12.31 -1.26 -9.44
CA HIS A 45 -11.88 -2.29 -10.40
C HIS A 45 -13.09 -2.85 -11.17
N LYS A 46 -13.71 -2.02 -12.01
CA LYS A 46 -14.91 -2.40 -12.78
C LYS A 46 -14.58 -3.53 -13.75
N GLY A 47 -15.24 -4.66 -13.58
CA GLY A 47 -15.03 -5.87 -14.41
C GLY A 47 -14.26 -6.97 -13.69
N SER A 48 -13.55 -6.65 -12.62
CA SER A 48 -12.95 -7.65 -11.72
C SER A 48 -14.03 -8.34 -10.87
N LYS A 49 -13.77 -9.58 -10.48
CA LYS A 49 -14.56 -10.30 -9.48
C LYS A 49 -13.97 -10.08 -8.10
N SER A 50 -14.73 -10.40 -7.05
CA SER A 50 -14.23 -10.40 -5.68
C SER A 50 -14.68 -11.64 -4.91
N ILE A 51 -13.86 -12.06 -3.92
CA ILE A 51 -14.23 -13.07 -2.92
C ILE A 51 -13.99 -12.46 -1.54
N CYS A 52 -15.07 -12.36 -0.74
CA CYS A 52 -14.95 -12.05 0.67
C CYS A 52 -14.82 -13.35 1.47
N GLY A 53 -13.66 -13.59 2.09
CA GLY A 53 -13.49 -14.82 2.87
C GLY A 53 -12.08 -15.04 3.41
N ASP A 54 -11.99 -16.06 4.27
CA ASP A 54 -10.70 -16.55 4.77
C ASP A 54 -9.96 -17.31 3.66
N ILE A 55 -8.85 -16.79 3.20
CA ILE A 55 -8.03 -17.38 2.14
C ILE A 55 -7.57 -18.80 2.44
N THR A 56 -7.55 -19.21 3.71
CA THR A 56 -7.20 -20.58 4.10
C THR A 56 -8.25 -21.59 3.65
N GLN A 57 -9.49 -21.14 3.38
CA GLN A 57 -10.62 -21.95 2.94
C GLN A 57 -10.89 -21.82 1.43
N ILE A 58 -10.24 -20.90 0.73
CA ILE A 58 -10.44 -20.66 -0.70
C ILE A 58 -9.53 -21.58 -1.48
N SER A 59 -10.12 -22.44 -2.32
CA SER A 59 -9.43 -23.35 -3.25
C SER A 59 -9.24 -22.71 -4.63
N TYR A 60 -8.38 -23.31 -5.44
CA TYR A 60 -8.27 -22.90 -6.85
C TYR A 60 -9.57 -23.17 -7.64
N ASP A 61 -10.35 -24.19 -7.26
CA ASP A 61 -11.64 -24.47 -7.90
C ASP A 61 -12.64 -23.35 -7.62
N ASN A 62 -12.69 -22.80 -6.40
CA ASN A 62 -13.52 -21.62 -6.12
C ASN A 62 -13.13 -20.42 -6.98
N ILE A 63 -11.84 -20.24 -7.24
CA ILE A 63 -11.34 -19.18 -8.14
C ILE A 63 -11.82 -19.44 -9.57
N LYS A 64 -11.65 -20.67 -10.08
CA LYS A 64 -12.09 -21.04 -11.44
C LYS A 64 -13.58 -20.89 -11.67
N GLU A 65 -14.41 -21.22 -10.69
CA GLU A 65 -15.86 -21.01 -10.77
C GLU A 65 -16.24 -19.55 -11.08
N LEU A 66 -15.46 -18.58 -10.60
CA LEU A 66 -15.72 -17.16 -10.80
C LEU A 66 -15.11 -16.57 -12.07
N ILE A 67 -13.87 -16.98 -12.40
CA ILE A 67 -13.13 -16.41 -13.53
C ILE A 67 -13.24 -17.28 -14.81
N GLY A 68 -13.81 -18.50 -14.71
CA GLY A 68 -13.87 -19.46 -15.81
C GLY A 68 -12.49 -19.98 -16.21
N GLU A 69 -12.33 -20.33 -17.47
CA GLU A 69 -11.09 -20.85 -18.04
C GLU A 69 -10.01 -19.78 -18.33
N GLN A 70 -10.18 -18.58 -17.76
CA GLN A 70 -9.21 -17.52 -17.97
C GLN A 70 -7.86 -17.87 -17.29
N LYS A 71 -6.80 -17.78 -18.08
CA LYS A 71 -5.45 -18.05 -17.58
C LYS A 71 -5.01 -16.93 -16.63
N ILE A 72 -4.52 -17.31 -15.46
CA ILE A 72 -3.86 -16.41 -14.51
C ILE A 72 -2.37 -16.37 -14.87
N ASP A 73 -1.88 -15.22 -15.32
CA ASP A 73 -0.48 -15.03 -15.67
C ASP A 73 0.36 -14.60 -14.47
N ILE A 74 -0.23 -13.82 -13.54
CA ILE A 74 0.46 -13.33 -12.34
C ILE A 74 -0.45 -13.37 -11.11
N ILE A 75 0.13 -13.72 -9.95
CA ILE A 75 -0.49 -13.56 -8.63
C ILE A 75 0.23 -12.43 -7.92
N ILE A 76 -0.52 -11.44 -7.43
CA ILE A 76 -0.02 -10.36 -6.62
C ILE A 76 -0.65 -10.42 -5.23
N GLY A 77 -0.02 -9.77 -4.23
CA GLY A 77 -0.64 -9.67 -2.92
C GLY A 77 0.28 -9.24 -1.80
N GLY A 78 -0.35 -8.83 -0.70
CA GLY A 78 0.34 -8.38 0.51
C GLY A 78 -0.07 -9.22 1.74
N PRO A 79 0.35 -10.50 1.86
CA PRO A 79 -0.02 -11.32 3.00
C PRO A 79 0.45 -10.68 4.32
N PRO A 80 -0.44 -10.57 5.35
CA PRO A 80 -0.09 -9.89 6.59
C PRO A 80 1.02 -10.63 7.36
N CYS A 81 1.98 -9.86 7.89
CA CYS A 81 3.05 -10.39 8.76
C CYS A 81 2.56 -10.78 10.17
N GLN A 82 1.30 -10.48 10.51
CA GLN A 82 0.71 -10.78 11.80
C GLN A 82 0.55 -12.30 11.95
N GLY A 83 1.34 -12.88 12.84
CA GLY A 83 1.38 -14.34 13.06
C GLY A 83 2.78 -14.92 12.89
N MET A 84 3.74 -14.22 12.32
CA MET A 84 5.14 -14.64 12.32
C MET A 84 5.72 -14.46 13.72
N SER A 85 5.32 -15.37 14.65
CA SER A 85 5.63 -15.30 16.08
C SER A 85 6.94 -16.00 16.41
N ILE A 86 7.62 -15.46 17.47
CA ILE A 86 8.93 -15.90 17.99
C ILE A 86 8.83 -17.14 18.89
N SER A 87 7.62 -17.53 19.33
CA SER A 87 7.44 -18.59 20.34
C SER A 87 7.42 -19.98 19.74
N GLY A 88 8.47 -20.77 19.96
CA GLY A 88 8.60 -22.16 19.52
C GLY A 88 9.74 -22.41 18.54
N PRO A 89 9.97 -23.65 18.10
CA PRO A 89 10.96 -23.93 17.06
C PRO A 89 10.56 -23.20 15.78
N ARG A 90 11.38 -22.25 15.39
CA ARG A 90 11.21 -21.23 14.35
C ARG A 90 11.11 -21.86 12.96
N LYS A 91 9.97 -22.50 12.67
CA LYS A 91 9.72 -23.09 11.35
C LYS A 91 8.74 -22.19 10.58
N PHE A 92 9.04 -21.92 9.33
CA PHE A 92 8.17 -21.20 8.41
C PHE A 92 6.80 -21.90 8.26
N ASP A 93 6.75 -23.23 8.39
CA ASP A 93 5.54 -24.05 8.35
C ASP A 93 4.71 -24.04 9.66
N ASP A 94 5.02 -23.12 10.58
CA ASP A 94 4.21 -22.92 11.78
C ASP A 94 2.76 -22.56 11.39
N PRO A 95 1.73 -23.22 11.97
CA PRO A 95 0.33 -22.94 11.67
C PRO A 95 -0.10 -21.47 11.83
N ARG A 96 0.68 -20.68 12.59
CA ARG A 96 0.47 -19.22 12.73
C ARG A 96 0.79 -18.45 11.47
N ASN A 97 1.57 -19.01 10.55
CA ASN A 97 1.89 -18.45 9.24
C ASN A 97 0.88 -18.85 8.15
N LYS A 98 -0.26 -19.41 8.53
CA LYS A 98 -1.23 -20.01 7.60
C LYS A 98 -1.68 -19.09 6.46
N LEU A 99 -1.75 -17.78 6.67
CA LEU A 99 -2.12 -16.82 5.62
C LEU A 99 -1.04 -16.75 4.53
N TYR A 100 0.23 -16.71 4.96
CA TYR A 100 1.35 -16.74 4.03
C TYR A 100 1.46 -18.11 3.31
N LEU A 101 1.23 -19.21 4.03
CA LEU A 101 1.20 -20.55 3.44
C LEU A 101 0.07 -20.70 2.42
N SER A 102 -1.07 -20.03 2.62
CA SER A 102 -2.17 -20.01 1.65
C SER A 102 -1.79 -19.29 0.35
N TYR A 103 -1.02 -18.19 0.45
CA TYR A 103 -0.46 -17.56 -0.74
C TYR A 103 0.43 -18.53 -1.52
N ILE A 104 1.35 -19.20 -0.83
CA ILE A 104 2.27 -20.20 -1.44
C ILE A 104 1.48 -21.33 -2.09
N ARG A 105 0.49 -21.90 -1.38
CA ARG A 105 -0.37 -22.97 -1.89
C ARG A 105 -1.05 -22.56 -3.20
N LEU A 106 -1.66 -21.38 -3.26
CA LEU A 106 -2.32 -20.91 -4.46
C LEU A 106 -1.33 -20.69 -5.62
N VAL A 107 -0.11 -20.19 -5.35
CA VAL A 107 0.93 -20.09 -6.38
C VAL A 107 1.35 -21.49 -6.87
N GLU A 108 1.45 -22.49 -6.00
CA GLU A 108 1.79 -23.88 -6.36
C GLU A 108 0.69 -24.55 -7.20
N GLU A 109 -0.59 -24.34 -6.84
CA GLU A 109 -1.74 -24.88 -7.56
C GLU A 109 -1.92 -24.23 -8.93
N ILE A 110 -1.88 -22.90 -9.00
CA ILE A 110 -2.14 -22.10 -10.22
C ILE A 110 -0.95 -22.09 -11.17
N LYS A 111 0.27 -22.13 -10.64
CA LYS A 111 1.53 -22.07 -11.39
C LYS A 111 1.62 -20.88 -12.36
N PRO A 112 1.36 -19.63 -11.88
CA PRO A 112 1.43 -18.45 -12.73
C PRO A 112 2.85 -18.27 -13.31
N ARG A 113 2.97 -17.44 -14.36
CA ARG A 113 4.28 -17.08 -14.95
C ARG A 113 5.12 -16.24 -13.98
N ALA A 114 4.45 -15.44 -13.15
CA ALA A 114 5.10 -14.62 -12.13
C ALA A 114 4.23 -14.48 -10.89
N PHE A 115 4.86 -14.07 -9.78
CA PHE A 115 4.17 -13.61 -8.60
C PHE A 115 4.86 -12.37 -8.02
N VAL A 116 4.09 -11.55 -7.28
CA VAL A 116 4.61 -10.40 -6.55
C VAL A 116 4.05 -10.39 -5.12
N ILE A 117 4.96 -10.32 -4.15
CA ILE A 117 4.59 -10.20 -2.73
C ILE A 117 5.09 -8.86 -2.20
N GLU A 118 4.16 -8.05 -1.68
CA GLU A 118 4.47 -6.82 -0.95
C GLU A 118 4.45 -7.08 0.55
N ASN A 119 5.41 -6.48 1.27
CA ASN A 119 5.39 -6.52 2.73
C ASN A 119 6.18 -5.38 3.38
N VAL A 120 6.11 -5.29 4.71
CA VAL A 120 6.91 -4.32 5.47
C VAL A 120 8.40 -4.66 5.43
N PRO A 121 9.31 -3.65 5.43
CA PRO A 121 10.76 -3.89 5.34
C PRO A 121 11.32 -4.81 6.43
N GLY A 122 10.71 -4.78 7.62
CA GLY A 122 11.13 -5.63 8.75
C GLY A 122 11.10 -7.13 8.47
N LEU A 123 10.30 -7.57 7.50
CA LEU A 123 10.21 -8.99 7.11
C LEU A 123 11.57 -9.57 6.71
N VAL A 124 12.41 -8.80 6.00
CA VAL A 124 13.70 -9.31 5.53
C VAL A 124 14.74 -9.51 6.63
N SER A 125 14.61 -8.82 7.75
CA SER A 125 15.49 -8.96 8.92
C SER A 125 14.89 -9.84 10.02
N LEU A 126 13.60 -10.17 9.90
CA LEU A 126 12.88 -10.96 10.89
C LEU A 126 13.57 -12.33 11.09
N PHE A 127 13.82 -12.67 12.36
CA PHE A 127 14.58 -13.89 12.73
C PHE A 127 15.94 -14.02 12.03
N LYS A 128 16.71 -12.93 11.96
CA LYS A 128 18.02 -12.90 11.28
C LYS A 128 17.93 -13.28 9.78
N GLY A 129 16.81 -12.96 9.13
CA GLY A 129 16.59 -13.22 7.71
C GLY A 129 15.97 -14.59 7.37
N GLN A 130 15.74 -15.45 8.35
CA GLN A 130 15.23 -16.81 8.10
C GLN A 130 13.89 -16.82 7.36
N ILE A 131 13.00 -15.86 7.62
CA ILE A 131 11.71 -15.77 6.90
C ILE A 131 11.94 -15.47 5.41
N LYS A 132 12.77 -14.49 5.12
CA LYS A 132 13.14 -14.12 3.75
C LYS A 132 13.76 -15.32 3.01
N ASP A 133 14.71 -16.03 3.66
CA ASP A 133 15.40 -17.18 3.07
C ASP A 133 14.41 -18.33 2.82
N SER A 134 13.49 -18.60 3.74
CA SER A 134 12.44 -19.62 3.57
C SER A 134 11.47 -19.28 2.42
N ILE A 135 11.15 -17.99 2.23
CA ILE A 135 10.34 -17.53 1.09
C ILE A 135 11.05 -17.86 -0.22
N ILE A 136 12.32 -17.46 -0.33
CA ILE A 136 13.11 -17.68 -1.54
C ILE A 136 13.25 -19.18 -1.81
N GLU A 137 13.60 -19.98 -0.81
CA GLU A 137 13.77 -21.43 -0.93
C GLU A 137 12.51 -22.13 -1.44
N LYS A 138 11.33 -21.84 -0.82
CA LYS A 138 10.07 -22.46 -1.22
C LYS A 138 9.70 -22.16 -2.68
N PHE A 139 9.77 -20.91 -3.10
CA PHE A 139 9.45 -20.57 -4.49
C PHE A 139 10.51 -21.02 -5.49
N THR A 140 11.79 -21.07 -5.08
CA THR A 140 12.85 -21.65 -5.92
C THR A 140 12.63 -23.15 -6.14
N ALA A 141 12.21 -23.88 -5.10
CA ALA A 141 11.83 -25.31 -5.22
C ALA A 141 10.64 -25.53 -6.19
N MET A 142 9.77 -24.53 -6.35
CA MET A 142 8.66 -24.54 -7.34
C MET A 142 9.10 -24.11 -8.74
N GLY A 143 10.39 -23.82 -8.96
CA GLY A 143 10.95 -23.43 -10.25
C GLY A 143 10.84 -21.92 -10.58
N TYR A 144 10.70 -21.06 -9.56
CA TYR A 144 10.77 -19.61 -9.75
C TYR A 144 12.18 -19.08 -9.50
N SER A 145 12.62 -18.13 -10.32
CA SER A 145 13.73 -17.23 -10.00
C SER A 145 13.18 -16.09 -9.14
N VAL A 146 13.67 -15.96 -7.90
CA VAL A 146 13.13 -14.99 -6.93
C VAL A 146 14.12 -13.87 -6.66
N LYS A 147 13.70 -12.64 -6.83
CA LYS A 147 14.43 -11.45 -6.42
C LYS A 147 13.61 -10.69 -5.36
N TYR A 148 14.29 -9.95 -4.47
CA TYR A 148 13.62 -9.03 -3.57
C TYR A 148 14.40 -7.72 -3.44
N GLN A 149 13.69 -6.63 -3.19
CA GLN A 149 14.28 -5.32 -2.94
C GLN A 149 13.38 -4.50 -2.01
N ILE A 150 13.98 -3.68 -1.16
CA ILE A 150 13.24 -2.67 -0.40
C ILE A 150 13.15 -1.42 -1.25
N LEU A 151 11.92 -1.05 -1.62
CA LEU A 151 11.62 0.14 -2.40
C LEU A 151 11.02 1.21 -1.49
N CYS A 152 11.32 2.47 -1.80
CA CYS A 152 10.68 3.63 -1.18
C CYS A 152 9.78 4.30 -2.20
N ALA A 153 8.49 4.44 -1.94
CA ALA A 153 7.53 5.01 -2.87
C ALA A 153 7.90 6.42 -3.34
N ALA A 154 8.57 7.22 -2.48
CA ALA A 154 9.06 8.55 -2.84
C ALA A 154 10.08 8.53 -3.98
N ASP A 155 10.86 7.45 -4.13
CA ASP A 155 11.84 7.29 -5.21
C ASP A 155 11.16 7.02 -6.58
N TYR A 156 9.84 6.84 -6.60
CA TYR A 156 9.05 6.49 -7.79
C TYR A 156 7.88 7.47 -8.03
N GLY A 157 8.00 8.71 -7.52
CA GLY A 157 7.05 9.78 -7.80
C GLY A 157 5.85 9.87 -6.86
N VAL A 158 5.78 9.05 -5.82
CA VAL A 158 4.75 9.14 -4.78
C VAL A 158 5.22 10.11 -3.69
N PRO A 159 4.43 11.12 -3.26
CA PRO A 159 4.85 12.10 -2.26
C PRO A 159 4.85 11.53 -0.84
N GLN A 160 5.34 10.30 -0.67
CA GLN A 160 5.32 9.59 0.61
C GLN A 160 6.56 8.71 0.80
N ASN A 161 7.25 8.85 1.93
CA ASN A 161 8.34 7.99 2.38
C ASN A 161 7.81 6.65 2.91
N ARG A 162 7.19 5.87 2.02
CA ARG A 162 6.66 4.55 2.32
C ARG A 162 7.62 3.48 1.81
N LYS A 163 8.28 2.79 2.73
CA LYS A 163 9.19 1.69 2.38
C LYS A 163 8.46 0.35 2.45
N ARG A 164 8.66 -0.48 1.41
CA ARG A 164 8.13 -1.85 1.34
C ARG A 164 9.16 -2.79 0.73
N VAL A 165 9.20 -4.01 1.21
CA VAL A 165 9.91 -5.07 0.50
C VAL A 165 8.99 -5.66 -0.55
N ILE A 166 9.49 -5.77 -1.75
CA ILE A 166 8.80 -6.39 -2.88
C ILE A 166 9.60 -7.64 -3.28
N PHE A 167 8.96 -8.80 -3.23
CA PHE A 167 9.49 -10.02 -3.81
C PHE A 167 8.85 -10.23 -5.17
N VAL A 168 9.65 -10.58 -6.16
CA VAL A 168 9.18 -10.94 -7.49
C VAL A 168 9.76 -12.29 -7.85
N GLY A 169 8.90 -13.24 -8.14
CA GLY A 169 9.29 -14.55 -8.68
C GLY A 169 8.83 -14.68 -10.12
N THR A 170 9.71 -15.13 -10.99
CA THR A 170 9.43 -15.36 -12.41
C THR A 170 9.79 -16.78 -12.81
N ARG A 171 9.06 -17.34 -13.77
CA ARG A 171 9.35 -18.61 -14.43
C ARG A 171 9.84 -18.37 -15.87
N GLU A 172 10.22 -19.44 -16.55
CA GLU A 172 10.54 -19.45 -17.99
C GLU A 172 11.75 -18.58 -18.35
N ASN A 173 12.74 -18.48 -17.46
CA ASN A 173 13.98 -17.70 -17.65
C ASN A 173 13.72 -16.20 -17.94
N VAL A 174 12.59 -15.64 -17.48
CA VAL A 174 12.33 -14.21 -17.58
C VAL A 174 13.24 -13.48 -16.60
N GLU A 175 14.17 -12.71 -17.12
CA GLU A 175 14.99 -11.82 -16.29
C GLU A 175 14.16 -10.63 -15.84
N PHE A 176 13.96 -10.51 -14.52
CA PHE A 176 13.30 -9.37 -13.91
C PHE A 176 14.34 -8.39 -13.36
N GLN A 177 14.12 -7.10 -13.61
CA GLN A 177 14.89 -6.00 -13.01
C GLN A 177 13.94 -5.01 -12.37
N TYR A 178 14.30 -4.50 -11.18
CA TYR A 178 13.55 -3.42 -10.55
C TYR A 178 13.72 -2.13 -11.33
N PRO A 179 12.68 -1.27 -11.38
CA PRO A 179 12.77 0.01 -12.08
C PRO A 179 13.83 0.92 -11.43
N GLU A 180 14.43 1.77 -12.25
CA GLU A 180 15.33 2.81 -11.76
C GLU A 180 14.55 3.87 -10.97
N LYS A 181 15.24 4.49 -10.01
CA LYS A 181 14.66 5.56 -9.20
C LYS A 181 14.55 6.85 -10.01
N ASN A 182 13.52 7.62 -9.73
CA ASN A 182 13.40 8.97 -10.25
C ASN A 182 14.52 9.88 -9.71
N SER A 183 14.99 10.82 -10.51
CA SER A 183 16.01 11.78 -10.10
C SER A 183 15.52 12.80 -9.06
N THR A 184 14.21 13.03 -8.99
CA THR A 184 13.58 14.00 -8.08
C THR A 184 12.39 13.36 -7.38
N GLN A 185 12.15 13.76 -6.13
CA GLN A 185 11.01 13.33 -5.34
C GLN A 185 9.93 14.41 -5.36
N VAL A 186 8.67 14.00 -5.29
CA VAL A 186 7.52 14.91 -5.14
C VAL A 186 7.37 15.25 -3.65
N THR A 187 7.36 16.55 -3.34
CA THR A 187 7.20 17.05 -1.95
C THR A 187 5.74 17.22 -1.56
N CYS A 188 5.47 17.42 -0.26
CA CYS A 188 4.13 17.73 0.23
C CYS A 188 3.57 19.00 -0.43
N GLU A 189 4.37 20.05 -0.54
CA GLU A 189 3.97 21.28 -1.21
C GLU A 189 3.61 21.06 -2.69
N MET A 190 4.45 20.32 -3.42
CA MET A 190 4.15 19.97 -4.81
C MET A 190 2.85 19.15 -4.95
N ALA A 191 2.51 18.36 -3.95
CA ALA A 191 1.32 17.50 -4.00
C ALA A 191 0.04 18.20 -3.56
N LEU A 192 0.11 19.19 -2.65
CA LEU A 192 -1.05 19.70 -1.92
C LEU A 192 -1.35 21.19 -2.16
N SER A 193 -0.42 21.95 -2.76
CA SER A 193 -0.53 23.43 -2.86
C SER A 193 -1.67 23.93 -3.77
N ASP A 194 -2.30 23.07 -4.52
CA ASP A 194 -3.45 23.36 -5.37
C ASP A 194 -4.82 23.05 -4.71
N LEU A 195 -4.79 22.45 -3.52
CA LEU A 195 -6.01 22.15 -2.75
C LEU A 195 -6.52 23.41 -2.03
N PRO A 196 -7.84 23.54 -1.83
CA PRO A 196 -8.38 24.67 -1.07
C PRO A 196 -7.90 24.65 0.39
N PRO A 197 -7.45 25.78 0.95
CA PRO A 197 -7.05 25.85 2.35
C PRO A 197 -8.25 25.70 3.28
N LEU A 198 -8.10 24.92 4.34
CA LEU A 198 -9.13 24.72 5.38
C LEU A 198 -8.78 25.54 6.62
N VAL A 199 -8.92 26.86 6.54
CA VAL A 199 -8.52 27.79 7.61
C VAL A 199 -9.60 27.93 8.69
N ASP A 200 -10.83 28.25 8.29
CA ASP A 200 -11.94 28.53 9.19
C ASP A 200 -13.07 27.50 9.12
N GLU A 201 -13.11 26.72 8.06
CA GLU A 201 -14.12 25.69 7.80
C GLU A 201 -13.50 24.28 7.77
N LEU A 202 -14.33 23.28 8.05
CA LEU A 202 -13.88 21.88 8.02
C LEU A 202 -13.75 21.32 6.60
N GLY A 203 -14.19 22.06 5.57
CA GLY A 203 -14.27 21.58 4.20
C GLY A 203 -15.57 20.84 3.90
N THR A 204 -15.66 20.33 2.68
CA THR A 204 -16.86 19.64 2.15
C THR A 204 -16.48 18.36 1.41
N GLU A 205 -17.48 17.48 1.22
CA GLU A 205 -17.29 16.23 0.48
C GLU A 205 -16.80 16.44 -0.96
N VAL A 206 -17.23 17.54 -1.59
CA VAL A 206 -16.83 17.94 -2.93
C VAL A 206 -16.56 19.43 -2.94
N SER A 207 -15.42 19.84 -3.46
CA SER A 207 -15.05 21.24 -3.65
C SER A 207 -14.24 21.43 -4.94
N ASP A 208 -14.15 22.68 -5.40
CA ASP A 208 -13.29 23.02 -6.51
C ASP A 208 -11.82 23.06 -6.06
N TYR A 209 -10.90 22.91 -7.00
CA TYR A 209 -9.49 23.22 -6.74
C TYR A 209 -9.28 24.71 -6.51
N ALA A 210 -8.39 25.08 -5.59
CA ALA A 210 -8.11 26.48 -5.28
C ALA A 210 -7.40 27.21 -6.43
N THR A 211 -6.60 26.49 -7.21
CA THR A 211 -5.80 27.04 -8.32
C THR A 211 -5.73 26.04 -9.48
N PRO A 212 -5.35 26.47 -10.69
CA PRO A 212 -4.89 25.57 -11.74
C PRO A 212 -3.72 24.68 -11.24
N ALA A 213 -3.49 23.54 -11.87
CA ALA A 213 -2.36 22.68 -11.54
C ALA A 213 -1.04 23.45 -11.70
N LEU A 214 -0.21 23.47 -10.67
CA LEU A 214 1.03 24.25 -10.59
C LEU A 214 2.26 23.45 -11.01
N ASN A 215 2.13 22.13 -11.16
CA ASN A 215 3.22 21.25 -11.55
C ASN A 215 2.69 19.96 -12.21
N SER A 216 3.59 19.16 -12.77
CA SER A 216 3.24 17.92 -13.50
C SER A 216 2.57 16.87 -12.62
N TYR A 217 2.92 16.76 -11.32
CA TYR A 217 2.28 15.83 -10.40
C TYR A 217 0.79 16.18 -10.21
N GLN A 218 0.48 17.44 -9.96
CA GLN A 218 -0.91 17.90 -9.82
C GLN A 218 -1.69 17.72 -11.13
N SER A 219 -1.07 18.01 -12.28
CA SER A 219 -1.70 17.74 -13.59
C SER A 219 -2.07 16.26 -13.75
N LEU A 220 -1.14 15.36 -13.40
CA LEU A 220 -1.37 13.91 -13.46
C LEU A 220 -2.50 13.46 -12.51
N MET A 221 -2.54 13.98 -11.29
CA MET A 221 -3.58 13.64 -10.32
C MET A 221 -4.98 14.12 -10.74
N ARG A 222 -5.04 15.18 -11.54
CA ARG A 222 -6.31 15.76 -12.05
C ARG A 222 -6.83 15.14 -13.35
N GLU A 223 -6.06 14.31 -14.04
CA GLU A 223 -6.46 13.74 -15.36
C GLU A 223 -7.85 13.09 -15.35
N ARG A 224 -8.26 12.54 -14.20
CA ARG A 224 -9.56 11.87 -14.01
C ARG A 224 -10.42 12.47 -12.89
N SER A 225 -10.07 13.67 -12.41
CA SER A 225 -10.77 14.31 -11.30
C SER A 225 -10.97 15.80 -11.56
N MET A 226 -12.21 16.20 -11.81
CA MET A 226 -12.58 17.60 -12.03
C MET A 226 -12.67 18.39 -10.71
N ASN A 227 -12.85 17.69 -9.58
CA ASN A 227 -13.08 18.28 -8.25
C ASN A 227 -12.17 17.62 -7.22
N VAL A 228 -12.05 18.28 -6.08
CA VAL A 228 -11.43 17.75 -4.86
C VAL A 228 -12.51 17.03 -4.05
N TYR A 229 -12.26 15.76 -3.70
CA TYR A 229 -13.18 14.91 -2.95
C TYR A 229 -12.65 14.58 -1.57
N ASN A 230 -13.56 14.47 -0.58
CA ASN A 230 -13.25 14.08 0.80
C ASN A 230 -12.20 15.00 1.46
N HIS A 231 -12.12 16.26 1.05
CA HIS A 231 -11.18 17.22 1.62
C HIS A 231 -11.81 17.88 2.87
N ILE A 232 -11.92 17.06 3.93
CA ILE A 232 -12.58 17.44 5.17
C ILE A 232 -11.62 17.27 6.33
N ALA A 233 -11.40 18.34 7.07
CA ALA A 233 -10.62 18.33 8.31
C ALA A 233 -11.39 17.68 9.46
N ALA A 234 -10.69 17.03 10.38
CA ALA A 234 -11.29 16.59 11.63
C ALA A 234 -11.66 17.78 12.51
N ALA A 235 -12.87 17.76 13.10
CA ALA A 235 -13.28 18.76 14.06
C ALA A 235 -12.40 18.68 15.32
N HIS A 236 -11.74 19.78 15.65
CA HIS A 236 -10.93 19.92 16.85
C HIS A 236 -11.44 21.06 17.72
N SER A 237 -11.24 20.96 19.06
CA SER A 237 -11.51 22.08 19.95
C SER A 237 -10.55 23.25 19.66
N GLU A 238 -10.97 24.47 19.98
CA GLU A 238 -10.14 25.67 19.79
C GLU A 238 -8.78 25.58 20.51
N LYS A 239 -8.73 24.92 21.66
CA LYS A 239 -7.46 24.61 22.36
C LYS A 239 -6.52 23.76 21.49
N VAL A 240 -7.04 22.71 20.85
CA VAL A 240 -6.25 21.82 19.98
C VAL A 240 -5.80 22.54 18.72
N LYS A 241 -6.69 23.32 18.08
CA LYS A 241 -6.35 24.14 16.92
C LYS A 241 -5.18 25.10 17.21
N LYS A 242 -5.25 25.83 18.36
CA LYS A 242 -4.15 26.71 18.79
C LYS A 242 -2.82 25.96 18.95
N ILE A 243 -2.84 24.79 19.57
CA ILE A 243 -1.62 24.00 19.77
C ILE A 243 -1.05 23.50 18.43
N ILE A 244 -1.91 23.01 17.52
CA ILE A 244 -1.49 22.54 16.19
C ILE A 244 -0.85 23.69 15.40
N ALA A 245 -1.42 24.90 15.47
CA ALA A 245 -0.91 26.09 14.78
C ALA A 245 0.51 26.48 15.25
N LEU A 246 0.90 26.12 16.47
CA LEU A 246 2.24 26.40 17.02
C LEU A 246 3.29 25.41 16.54
N VAL A 247 2.92 24.29 15.92
CA VAL A 247 3.88 23.30 15.44
C VAL A 247 4.52 23.80 14.14
N PRO A 248 5.86 24.03 14.11
CA PRO A 248 6.51 24.49 12.90
C PRO A 248 6.48 23.44 11.78
N ASP A 249 6.69 23.87 10.54
CA ASP A 249 6.80 23.00 9.37
C ASP A 249 7.84 21.89 9.59
N GLY A 250 7.47 20.64 9.29
CA GLY A 250 8.35 19.47 9.45
C GLY A 250 8.63 19.05 10.89
N CYS A 251 7.97 19.65 11.87
CA CYS A 251 8.18 19.40 13.29
C CYS A 251 7.03 18.60 13.92
N ASN A 252 7.15 18.30 15.21
CA ASN A 252 6.13 17.62 16.00
C ASN A 252 5.98 18.28 17.39
N TYR A 253 5.18 17.67 18.27
CA TYR A 253 4.92 18.17 19.62
C TYR A 253 6.17 18.56 20.44
N LYS A 254 7.35 17.98 20.15
CA LYS A 254 8.61 18.30 20.86
C LYS A 254 9.09 19.72 20.60
N SER A 255 8.66 20.33 19.50
CA SER A 255 8.98 21.71 19.14
C SER A 255 8.01 22.73 19.77
N LEU A 256 6.98 22.27 20.46
CA LEU A 256 6.05 23.13 21.16
C LEU A 256 6.70 23.82 22.38
N PRO A 257 6.19 24.98 22.80
CA PRO A 257 6.49 25.56 24.11
C PRO A 257 6.25 24.55 25.23
N GLU A 258 7.04 24.66 26.32
CA GLU A 258 7.05 23.68 27.42
C GLU A 258 5.65 23.42 27.99
N GLU A 259 4.85 24.47 28.12
CA GLU A 259 3.47 24.43 28.62
C GLU A 259 2.52 23.49 27.83
N TYR A 260 2.84 23.21 26.55
CA TYR A 260 2.04 22.35 25.67
C TYR A 260 2.65 20.97 25.42
N ARG A 261 3.92 20.74 25.72
CA ARG A 261 4.63 19.47 25.43
C ARG A 261 4.02 18.26 26.13
N ASN A 262 3.51 18.44 27.32
CA ASN A 262 2.96 17.35 28.15
C ASN A 262 1.51 17.00 27.82
N SER A 263 0.89 17.70 26.87
CA SER A 263 -0.50 17.46 26.50
C SER A 263 -0.72 16.15 25.72
N ARG A 264 0.31 15.59 25.07
CA ARG A 264 0.33 14.26 24.44
C ARG A 264 1.76 13.71 24.30
N ASN A 265 1.99 12.46 24.73
CA ASN A 265 3.32 11.87 24.83
C ASN A 265 3.64 10.79 23.77
N PHE A 266 3.07 10.88 22.56
CA PHE A 266 3.35 9.93 21.48
C PHE A 266 4.46 10.44 20.56
N HIS A 267 5.36 9.56 20.12
CA HIS A 267 6.49 9.93 19.24
C HIS A 267 6.08 10.64 17.94
N VAL A 268 4.89 10.38 17.44
CA VAL A 268 4.32 10.97 16.21
C VAL A 268 3.15 11.93 16.48
N ALA A 269 2.93 12.30 17.77
CA ALA A 269 1.84 13.21 18.11
C ALA A 269 2.08 14.57 17.47
N TRP A 270 1.03 15.10 16.83
CA TRP A 270 1.02 16.40 16.17
C TRP A 270 2.24 16.63 15.26
N THR A 271 2.51 15.68 14.37
CA THR A 271 3.55 15.84 13.36
C THR A 271 2.99 16.65 12.19
N ARG A 272 3.56 17.82 11.94
CA ARG A 272 3.32 18.62 10.74
C ARG A 272 4.24 18.12 9.63
N PHE A 273 3.69 17.87 8.44
CA PHE A 273 4.50 17.46 7.29
C PHE A 273 5.46 18.58 6.90
N ALA A 274 6.68 18.21 6.54
CA ALA A 274 7.61 19.16 5.95
C ALA A 274 7.18 19.48 4.52
N SER A 275 6.91 20.74 4.22
CA SER A 275 6.45 21.19 2.90
C SER A 275 7.41 20.80 1.79
N ASN A 276 8.71 20.87 2.05
CA ASN A 276 9.80 20.62 1.10
C ASN A 276 10.27 19.15 1.03
N LYS A 277 9.52 18.20 1.60
CA LYS A 277 9.84 16.75 1.61
C LYS A 277 8.61 15.93 1.30
N PRO A 278 8.78 14.67 0.84
CA PRO A 278 7.69 13.70 0.85
C PRO A 278 7.16 13.46 2.27
N ALA A 279 5.86 13.23 2.41
CA ALA A 279 5.24 12.90 3.69
C ALA A 279 5.85 11.65 4.33
N PRO A 280 5.83 11.48 5.65
CA PRO A 280 6.04 10.18 6.27
C PRO A 280 4.95 9.19 5.84
N THR A 281 5.12 7.91 6.16
CA THR A 281 4.07 6.91 5.88
C THR A 281 2.78 7.30 6.59
N ILE A 282 1.72 7.48 5.81
CA ILE A 282 0.38 7.79 6.32
C ILE A 282 -0.32 6.45 6.56
N ASP A 283 -0.82 6.24 7.76
CA ASP A 283 -1.65 5.10 8.12
C ASP A 283 -3.13 5.50 8.23
N THR A 284 -4.01 4.51 8.18
CA THR A 284 -5.46 4.72 8.20
C THR A 284 -6.04 4.77 9.62
N GLY A 285 -5.26 4.44 10.63
CA GLY A 285 -5.73 4.27 12.02
C GLY A 285 -5.44 5.44 12.95
N HIS A 286 -4.48 6.29 12.61
CA HIS A 286 -3.94 7.28 13.53
C HIS A 286 -4.07 8.71 12.98
N ARG A 287 -4.81 9.56 13.69
CA ARG A 287 -5.01 10.99 13.36
C ARG A 287 -3.90 11.88 13.96
N HIS A 288 -2.63 11.49 13.72
CA HIS A 288 -1.49 12.16 14.37
C HIS A 288 -0.70 13.11 13.45
N HIS A 289 -0.97 13.05 12.16
CA HIS A 289 -0.29 13.85 11.15
C HIS A 289 -1.21 14.94 10.61
N PHE A 290 -0.64 16.06 10.27
CA PHE A 290 -1.34 17.20 9.62
C PHE A 290 -0.36 17.98 8.74
N HIS A 291 -0.91 18.78 7.85
CA HIS A 291 -0.16 19.68 6.96
C HIS A 291 -0.60 21.11 7.18
#